data_ac9068bf30efa21df3c5fe2fb0b91cb7
#
_entry.id   ac9068bf30efa21df3c5fe2fb0b91cb7
#
_cell.length_a   1.000
_cell.length_b   1.000
_cell.length_c   1.000
_cell.angle_alpha   90.00
_cell.angle_beta   90.00
_cell.angle_gamma   90.00
#
_symmetry.space_group_name_H-M   'P 1'
#
loop_
_entity.id
_entity.type
_entity.pdbx_description
1 polymer ?
#
loop_
_entity_poly.entity_id
_entity_poly.type
_entity_poly.pdbx_seq_one_letter_code
_entity_poly.pdbx_strand_id
1 'polypeptide(L)'
;LVALRGKHHGEDEESQKLGLKIIRTMREYTDKVSAETGLNYSVIATPAEGLSGRFVRLDKQRFGIIPGVTDREYYTNSFHVPVYYHCTAFHKLSVEAPYHALTNGGHISYVEMDGDPLKNLDAFEKIVRYMHDIGIGYGSINHPVDRDPLCGYNGIIDDTCPCCHRGETTRVTERIKRIKVD
;
A
#
# COMPACT_ATOMS: atom_id res chain seq x y z
N LEU A 1 2.20 13.50 5.17
CA LEU A 1 1.59 14.46 4.23
C LEU A 1 0.25 14.95 4.78
N VAL A 2 -0.66 14.04 5.18
CA VAL A 2 -1.98 14.44 5.73
C VAL A 2 -1.85 15.38 6.92
N ALA A 3 -0.97 15.09 7.88
CA ALA A 3 -0.74 15.98 9.03
C ALA A 3 -0.25 17.39 8.64
N LEU A 4 0.44 17.54 7.53
CA LEU A 4 1.01 18.81 7.08
C LEU A 4 0.10 19.60 6.11
N ARG A 5 -0.69 18.88 5.32
CA ARG A 5 -1.45 19.47 4.22
C ARG A 5 -2.95 19.14 4.23
N GLY A 6 -3.39 18.24 5.12
CA GLY A 6 -4.76 17.75 5.18
C GLY A 6 -5.12 16.71 4.12
N LYS A 7 -4.20 16.41 3.18
CA LYS A 7 -4.41 15.48 2.07
C LYS A 7 -3.20 14.59 1.85
N HIS A 8 -3.42 13.37 1.36
CA HIS A 8 -2.34 12.48 0.96
C HIS A 8 -1.95 12.67 -0.52
N HIS A 9 -0.84 12.07 -0.91
CA HIS A 9 -0.23 12.25 -2.24
C HIS A 9 -1.03 11.62 -3.40
N GLY A 10 -1.94 10.70 -3.12
CA GLY A 10 -2.80 10.10 -4.14
C GLY A 10 -4.01 10.95 -4.53
N GLU A 11 -4.35 11.96 -3.71
CA GLU A 11 -5.52 12.82 -3.93
C GLU A 11 -5.17 14.29 -4.21
N ASP A 12 -3.92 14.70 -3.98
CA ASP A 12 -3.50 16.09 -4.07
C ASP A 12 -2.10 16.22 -4.67
N GLU A 13 -2.00 16.93 -5.78
CA GLU A 13 -0.74 17.13 -6.52
C GLU A 13 0.34 17.85 -5.69
N GLU A 14 -0.05 18.82 -4.88
CA GLU A 14 0.90 19.54 -4.02
C GLU A 14 1.42 18.65 -2.89
N SER A 15 0.59 17.74 -2.39
CA SER A 15 1.03 16.71 -1.45
C SER A 15 1.99 15.72 -2.12
N GLN A 16 1.74 15.35 -3.37
CA GLN A 16 2.66 14.54 -4.17
C GLN A 16 4.02 15.25 -4.36
N LYS A 17 4.02 16.52 -4.75
CA LYS A 17 5.24 17.31 -4.90
C LYS A 17 6.03 17.39 -3.59
N LEU A 18 5.35 17.62 -2.47
CA LEU A 18 5.97 17.62 -1.15
C LEU A 18 6.57 16.27 -0.78
N GLY A 19 5.84 15.19 -1.00
CA GLY A 19 6.33 13.82 -0.77
C GLY A 19 7.59 13.52 -1.56
N LEU A 20 7.58 13.80 -2.86
CA LEU A 20 8.73 13.61 -3.74
C LEU A 20 9.92 14.48 -3.32
N LYS A 21 9.66 15.73 -2.89
CA LYS A 21 10.74 16.63 -2.39
C LYS A 21 11.40 16.03 -1.15
N ILE A 22 10.62 15.54 -0.19
CA ILE A 22 11.15 14.91 1.04
C ILE A 22 12.05 13.73 0.68
N ILE A 23 11.55 12.79 -0.13
CA ILE A 23 12.31 11.57 -0.47
C ILE A 23 13.54 11.89 -1.32
N ARG A 24 13.42 12.84 -2.24
CA ARG A 24 14.59 13.31 -3.02
C ARG A 24 15.67 13.91 -2.13
N THR A 25 15.31 14.72 -1.16
CA THR A 25 16.27 15.29 -0.19
C THR A 25 16.98 14.18 0.59
N MET A 26 16.24 13.15 1.03
CA MET A 26 16.84 11.99 1.71
C MET A 26 17.80 11.25 0.77
N ARG A 27 17.41 11.05 -0.48
CA ARG A 27 18.24 10.36 -1.48
C ARG A 27 19.54 11.13 -1.76
N GLU A 28 19.44 12.43 -2.03
CA GLU A 28 20.60 13.29 -2.27
C GLU A 28 21.57 13.32 -1.08
N TYR A 29 21.01 13.31 0.15
CA TYR A 29 21.81 13.26 1.35
C TYR A 29 22.54 11.92 1.50
N THR A 30 21.87 10.79 1.28
CA THR A 30 22.52 9.48 1.35
C THR A 30 23.59 9.29 0.27
N ASP A 31 23.33 9.76 -0.95
CA ASP A 31 24.31 9.73 -2.04
C ASP A 31 25.58 10.56 -1.71
N LYS A 32 25.37 11.76 -1.12
CA LYS A 32 26.47 12.61 -0.64
C LYS A 32 27.31 11.91 0.43
N VAL A 33 26.66 11.37 1.47
CA VAL A 33 27.35 10.68 2.57
C VAL A 33 28.07 9.43 2.06
N SER A 34 27.49 8.70 1.09
CA SER A 34 28.13 7.55 0.45
C SER A 34 29.44 7.97 -0.25
N ALA A 35 29.41 9.08 -0.98
CA ALA A 35 30.58 9.62 -1.67
C ALA A 35 31.67 10.10 -0.69
N GLU A 36 31.29 10.72 0.42
CA GLU A 36 32.22 11.23 1.43
C GLU A 36 32.88 10.13 2.27
N THR A 37 32.15 9.05 2.55
CA THR A 37 32.62 8.01 3.47
C THR A 37 33.14 6.74 2.79
N GLY A 38 32.82 6.55 1.51
CA GLY A 38 33.10 5.30 0.79
C GLY A 38 32.19 4.13 1.21
N LEU A 39 31.18 4.37 2.08
CA LEU A 39 30.20 3.39 2.49
C LEU A 39 28.94 3.51 1.63
N ASN A 40 28.20 2.43 1.48
CA ASN A 40 26.96 2.43 0.69
C ASN A 40 25.76 2.71 1.59
N TYR A 41 25.18 3.90 1.45
CA TYR A 41 23.91 4.27 2.08
C TYR A 41 22.80 4.29 1.03
N SER A 42 21.60 3.88 1.42
CA SER A 42 20.46 3.83 0.52
C SER A 42 19.18 4.26 1.20
N VAL A 43 18.22 4.70 0.39
CA VAL A 43 16.85 4.96 0.83
C VAL A 43 15.98 3.75 0.47
N ILE A 44 15.26 3.22 1.44
CA ILE A 44 14.34 2.10 1.26
C ILE A 44 12.91 2.50 1.62
N ALA A 45 11.96 2.01 0.85
CA ALA A 45 10.54 2.04 1.20
C ALA A 45 10.18 0.75 1.93
N THR A 46 10.29 0.76 3.27
CA THR A 46 10.13 -0.43 4.09
C THR A 46 8.67 -0.88 4.16
N PRO A 47 8.34 -2.14 3.84
CA PRO A 47 7.03 -2.73 4.09
C PRO A 47 6.90 -3.06 5.60
N ALA A 48 6.49 -2.08 6.40
CA ALA A 48 6.46 -2.18 7.86
C ALA A 48 5.13 -2.76 8.39
N GLU A 49 4.74 -3.94 7.95
CA GLU A 49 3.43 -4.55 8.18
C GLU A 49 3.01 -4.58 9.65
N GLY A 50 3.81 -5.17 10.53
CA GLY A 50 3.50 -5.25 11.96
C GLY A 50 3.70 -3.93 12.71
N LEU A 51 4.61 -3.07 12.24
CA LEU A 51 4.93 -1.81 12.91
C LEU A 51 3.88 -0.72 12.63
N SER A 52 3.25 -0.72 11.47
CA SER A 52 2.26 0.30 11.10
C SER A 52 1.08 0.35 12.07
N GLY A 53 0.56 -0.80 12.49
CA GLY A 53 -0.49 -0.88 13.51
C GLY A 53 0.01 -0.57 14.93
N ARG A 54 1.25 -0.97 15.25
CA ARG A 54 1.85 -0.66 16.55
C ARG A 54 2.05 0.85 16.74
N PHE A 55 2.60 1.52 15.75
CA PHE A 55 2.88 2.95 15.84
C PHE A 55 1.60 3.77 15.95
N VAL A 56 0.56 3.46 15.17
CA VAL A 56 -0.70 4.20 15.29
C VAL A 56 -1.32 4.06 16.68
N ARG A 57 -1.19 2.89 17.34
CA ARG A 57 -1.67 2.71 18.72
C ARG A 57 -0.88 3.56 19.71
N LEU A 58 0.45 3.61 19.59
CA LEU A 58 1.30 4.44 20.45
C LEU A 58 1.02 5.92 20.24
N ASP A 59 0.84 6.34 18.99
CA ASP A 59 0.56 7.73 18.67
C ASP A 59 -0.85 8.14 19.12
N LYS A 60 -1.84 7.26 19.03
CA LYS A 60 -3.17 7.49 19.66
C LYS A 60 -3.07 7.71 21.15
N GLN A 61 -2.26 6.93 21.86
CA GLN A 61 -2.06 7.09 23.30
C GLN A 61 -1.36 8.41 23.62
N ARG A 62 -0.40 8.84 22.81
CA ARG A 62 0.42 10.02 23.09
C ARG A 62 -0.21 11.32 22.61
N PHE A 63 -0.87 11.32 21.47
CA PHE A 63 -1.35 12.53 20.78
C PHE A 63 -2.87 12.57 20.61
N GLY A 64 -3.58 11.50 21.01
CA GLY A 64 -5.01 11.37 20.78
C GLY A 64 -5.37 11.00 19.34
N ILE A 65 -6.66 11.13 19.04
CA ILE A 65 -7.18 10.86 17.69
C ILE A 65 -7.04 12.12 16.84
N ILE A 66 -6.22 12.03 15.81
CA ILE A 66 -6.01 13.08 14.79
C ILE A 66 -6.66 12.60 13.49
N PRO A 67 -7.74 13.28 13.00
CA PRO A 67 -8.45 12.87 11.79
C PRO A 67 -7.53 12.73 10.58
N GLY A 68 -7.68 11.63 9.85
CA GLY A 68 -6.86 11.28 8.68
C GLY A 68 -5.42 10.86 9.00
N VAL A 69 -5.01 10.86 10.28
CA VAL A 69 -3.66 10.46 10.70
C VAL A 69 -3.71 9.27 11.64
N THR A 70 -4.24 9.46 12.87
CA THR A 70 -4.28 8.40 13.89
C THR A 70 -5.66 7.78 14.10
N ASP A 71 -6.65 8.16 13.33
CA ASP A 71 -8.04 7.69 13.42
C ASP A 71 -8.28 6.28 12.85
N ARG A 72 -7.23 5.66 12.27
CA ARG A 72 -7.28 4.32 11.68
C ARG A 72 -6.55 3.29 12.55
N GLU A 73 -6.60 2.03 12.15
CA GLU A 73 -5.96 0.95 12.90
C GLU A 73 -4.48 0.78 12.56
N TYR A 74 -4.04 1.31 11.41
CA TYR A 74 -2.65 1.26 10.95
C TYR A 74 -2.31 2.48 10.08
N TYR A 75 -1.03 2.80 10.00
CA TYR A 75 -0.50 3.74 9.02
C TYR A 75 -0.33 3.09 7.66
N THR A 76 -0.54 3.84 6.60
CA THR A 76 -0.19 3.39 5.25
C THR A 76 1.30 3.08 5.18
N ASN A 77 1.63 1.90 4.65
CA ASN A 77 3.01 1.47 4.50
C ASN A 77 3.74 2.26 3.43
N SER A 78 5.05 2.42 3.60
CA SER A 78 5.96 2.99 2.61
C SER A 78 5.43 4.30 2.01
N PHE A 79 5.42 4.40 0.69
CA PHE A 79 4.90 5.54 -0.07
C PHE A 79 3.66 5.17 -0.86
N HIS A 80 2.93 4.15 -0.42
CA HIS A 80 1.71 3.72 -1.09
C HIS A 80 0.60 4.76 -1.00
N VAL A 81 -0.19 4.83 -2.04
CA VAL A 81 -1.51 5.45 -1.94
C VAL A 81 -2.31 4.64 -0.92
N PRO A 82 -2.97 5.29 0.06
CA PRO A 82 -3.71 4.58 1.09
C PRO A 82 -4.75 3.63 0.50
N VAL A 83 -4.80 2.39 1.02
CA VAL A 83 -5.70 1.33 0.52
C VAL A 83 -7.19 1.66 0.67
N TYR A 84 -7.53 2.59 1.54
CA TYR A 84 -8.90 3.08 1.72
C TYR A 84 -9.29 4.18 0.72
N TYR A 85 -8.35 4.67 -0.09
CA TYR A 85 -8.63 5.67 -1.09
C TYR A 85 -9.04 4.99 -2.40
N HIS A 86 -10.26 5.26 -2.83
CA HIS A 86 -10.80 4.69 -4.05
C HIS A 86 -10.17 5.33 -5.27
N CYS A 87 -9.37 4.56 -5.99
CA CYS A 87 -8.75 4.98 -7.24
C CYS A 87 -8.49 3.76 -8.12
N THR A 88 -8.24 4.01 -9.41
CA THR A 88 -7.86 2.94 -10.33
C THR A 88 -6.43 2.47 -10.06
N ALA A 89 -6.12 1.21 -10.39
CA ALA A 89 -4.76 0.68 -10.34
C ALA A 89 -3.76 1.56 -11.11
N PHE A 90 -4.16 2.08 -12.26
CA PHE A 90 -3.33 2.96 -13.09
C PHE A 90 -3.02 4.29 -12.39
N HIS A 91 -4.01 4.91 -11.74
CA HIS A 91 -3.78 6.12 -10.96
C HIS A 91 -2.83 5.86 -9.79
N LYS A 92 -3.10 4.81 -9.01
CA LYS A 92 -2.23 4.40 -7.89
C LYS A 92 -0.77 4.22 -8.34
N LEU A 93 -0.56 3.43 -9.39
CA LEU A 93 0.77 3.16 -9.93
C LEU A 93 1.45 4.42 -10.44
N SER A 94 0.72 5.31 -11.15
CA SER A 94 1.26 6.59 -11.61
C SER A 94 1.75 7.50 -10.48
N VAL A 95 1.04 7.50 -9.36
CA VAL A 95 1.40 8.28 -8.16
C VAL A 95 2.62 7.68 -7.47
N GLU A 96 2.74 6.36 -7.42
CA GLU A 96 3.82 5.66 -6.73
C GLU A 96 5.11 5.54 -7.55
N ALA A 97 5.01 5.46 -8.88
CA ALA A 97 6.15 5.25 -9.78
C ALA A 97 7.32 6.22 -9.56
N PRO A 98 7.12 7.54 -9.40
CA PRO A 98 8.24 8.47 -9.21
C PRO A 98 9.07 8.21 -7.95
N TYR A 99 8.52 7.52 -6.94
CA TYR A 99 9.26 7.16 -5.73
C TYR A 99 10.22 6.00 -5.94
N HIS A 100 9.94 5.09 -6.91
CA HIS A 100 10.81 3.95 -7.20
C HIS A 100 12.22 4.40 -7.60
N ALA A 101 12.33 5.41 -8.44
CA ALA A 101 13.63 5.95 -8.86
C ALA A 101 14.43 6.60 -7.71
N LEU A 102 13.74 7.04 -6.66
CA LEU A 102 14.37 7.69 -5.51
C LEU A 102 14.78 6.71 -4.40
N THR A 103 14.27 5.49 -4.42
CA THR A 103 14.47 4.47 -3.38
C THR A 103 15.37 3.35 -3.88
N ASN A 104 16.69 3.62 -3.94
CA ASN A 104 17.69 2.69 -4.42
C ASN A 104 17.94 1.47 -3.51
N GLY A 105 17.44 1.49 -2.28
CA GLY A 105 17.45 0.35 -1.37
C GLY A 105 16.29 -0.63 -1.55
N GLY A 106 15.31 -0.25 -2.35
CA GLY A 106 14.13 -1.06 -2.69
C GLY A 106 12.80 -0.37 -2.41
N HIS A 107 11.84 -0.64 -3.27
CA HIS A 107 10.45 -0.19 -3.18
C HIS A 107 9.58 -1.19 -3.92
N ILE A 108 8.48 -1.61 -3.32
CA ILE A 108 7.47 -2.45 -3.96
C ILE A 108 6.15 -1.68 -4.08
N SER A 109 5.47 -1.79 -5.21
CA SER A 109 4.08 -1.35 -5.38
C SER A 109 3.14 -2.53 -5.48
N TYR A 110 2.02 -2.47 -4.76
CA TYR A 110 0.99 -3.50 -4.77
C TYR A 110 -0.25 -3.03 -5.53
N VAL A 111 -0.79 -3.91 -6.36
CA VAL A 111 -2.12 -3.77 -6.95
C VAL A 111 -2.96 -4.94 -6.48
N GLU A 112 -4.14 -4.65 -5.99
CA GLU A 112 -5.10 -5.68 -5.60
C GLU A 112 -6.14 -5.82 -6.71
N MET A 113 -6.22 -7.01 -7.29
CA MET A 113 -7.23 -7.34 -8.29
C MET A 113 -8.38 -8.06 -7.61
N ASP A 114 -9.59 -7.57 -7.87
CA ASP A 114 -10.81 -8.25 -7.47
C ASP A 114 -11.13 -9.42 -8.41
N GLY A 115 -11.73 -10.48 -7.89
CA GLY A 115 -12.08 -11.66 -8.65
C GLY A 115 -10.92 -12.59 -8.99
N ASP A 116 -11.17 -13.57 -9.84
CA ASP A 116 -10.20 -14.57 -10.27
C ASP A 116 -9.34 -14.04 -11.44
N PRO A 117 -8.03 -13.82 -11.25
CA PRO A 117 -7.14 -13.30 -12.30
C PRO A 117 -7.12 -14.14 -13.56
N LEU A 118 -7.35 -15.46 -13.45
CA LEU A 118 -7.38 -16.37 -14.60
C LEU A 118 -8.55 -16.08 -15.57
N LYS A 119 -9.59 -15.40 -15.07
CA LYS A 119 -10.74 -15.00 -15.90
C LYS A 119 -10.51 -13.70 -16.66
N ASN A 120 -9.45 -12.96 -16.36
CA ASN A 120 -9.13 -11.68 -17.01
C ASN A 120 -7.63 -11.48 -17.16
N LEU A 121 -7.00 -12.35 -17.94
CA LEU A 121 -5.56 -12.29 -18.21
C LEU A 121 -5.16 -11.00 -18.96
N ASP A 122 -6.05 -10.45 -19.78
CA ASP A 122 -5.79 -9.20 -20.51
C ASP A 122 -5.62 -8.01 -19.54
N ALA A 123 -6.44 -7.95 -18.48
CA ALA A 123 -6.29 -6.91 -17.46
C ALA A 123 -4.98 -7.09 -16.68
N PHE A 124 -4.63 -8.34 -16.35
CA PHE A 124 -3.37 -8.67 -15.69
C PHE A 124 -2.16 -8.22 -16.54
N GLU A 125 -2.14 -8.60 -17.81
CA GLU A 125 -1.08 -8.20 -18.74
C GLU A 125 -0.97 -6.68 -18.87
N LYS A 126 -2.09 -5.97 -18.99
CA LYS A 126 -2.11 -4.50 -19.07
C LYS A 126 -1.48 -3.85 -17.84
N ILE A 127 -1.76 -4.36 -16.65
CA ILE A 127 -1.18 -3.83 -15.42
C ILE A 127 0.33 -4.07 -15.40
N VAL A 128 0.79 -5.27 -15.73
CA VAL A 128 2.23 -5.61 -15.77
C VAL A 128 2.98 -4.74 -16.78
N ARG A 129 2.43 -4.58 -17.98
CA ARG A 129 3.02 -3.70 -19.00
C ARG A 129 3.07 -2.25 -18.54
N TYR A 130 1.99 -1.79 -17.92
CA TYR A 130 1.94 -0.43 -17.41
C TYR A 130 2.98 -0.20 -16.29
N MET A 131 3.13 -1.12 -15.35
CA MET A 131 4.18 -1.06 -14.34
C MET A 131 5.57 -0.89 -14.97
N HIS A 132 5.86 -1.69 -16.00
CA HIS A 132 7.12 -1.59 -16.75
C HIS A 132 7.29 -0.21 -17.38
N ASP A 133 6.27 0.25 -18.12
CA ASP A 133 6.33 1.49 -18.92
C ASP A 133 6.51 2.75 -18.06
N ILE A 134 5.96 2.76 -16.85
CA ILE A 134 6.08 3.90 -15.92
C ILE A 134 7.25 3.78 -14.94
N GLY A 135 8.08 2.72 -15.04
CA GLY A 135 9.29 2.56 -14.26
C GLY A 135 9.10 2.00 -12.84
N ILE A 136 8.07 1.20 -12.61
CA ILE A 136 7.94 0.40 -11.38
C ILE A 136 9.01 -0.70 -11.39
N GLY A 137 10.02 -0.57 -10.53
CA GLY A 137 11.12 -1.53 -10.47
C GLY A 137 10.77 -2.86 -9.82
N TYR A 138 9.79 -2.86 -8.93
CA TYR A 138 9.26 -4.05 -8.27
C TYR A 138 7.78 -3.87 -7.98
N GLY A 139 6.95 -4.73 -8.54
CA GLY A 139 5.50 -4.70 -8.36
C GLY A 139 4.94 -6.07 -8.03
N SER A 140 3.81 -6.09 -7.34
CA SER A 140 3.04 -7.29 -7.05
C SER A 140 1.58 -7.06 -7.39
N ILE A 141 0.96 -8.04 -8.01
CA ILE A 141 -0.49 -8.09 -8.20
C ILE A 141 -1.01 -9.13 -7.21
N ASN A 142 -1.73 -8.64 -6.21
CA ASN A 142 -2.31 -9.47 -5.18
C ASN A 142 -3.73 -9.86 -5.56
N HIS A 143 -4.05 -11.10 -5.29
CA HIS A 143 -5.41 -11.62 -5.34
C HIS A 143 -5.80 -11.98 -3.91
N PRO A 144 -6.70 -11.20 -3.27
CA PRO A 144 -7.11 -11.48 -1.91
C PRO A 144 -7.87 -12.81 -1.85
N VAL A 145 -7.47 -13.66 -0.93
CA VAL A 145 -8.08 -14.98 -0.68
C VAL A 145 -8.49 -15.04 0.77
N ASP A 146 -9.77 -15.36 1.02
CA ASP A 146 -10.29 -15.61 2.34
C ASP A 146 -10.10 -17.07 2.72
N ARG A 147 -10.03 -17.32 3.99
CA ARG A 147 -10.06 -18.67 4.55
C ARG A 147 -11.18 -18.79 5.56
N ASP A 148 -12.04 -19.77 5.36
CA ASP A 148 -12.98 -20.19 6.40
C ASP A 148 -12.25 -21.11 7.40
N PRO A 149 -12.07 -20.69 8.67
CA PRO A 149 -11.32 -21.46 9.65
C PRO A 149 -12.03 -22.74 10.09
N LEU A 150 -13.33 -22.90 9.82
CA LEU A 150 -14.12 -24.06 10.24
C LEU A 150 -14.17 -25.14 9.18
N CYS A 151 -14.44 -24.79 7.92
CA CYS A 151 -14.46 -25.79 6.85
C CYS A 151 -13.15 -25.89 6.07
N GLY A 152 -12.20 -24.98 6.31
CA GLY A 152 -10.91 -24.95 5.63
C GLY A 152 -10.94 -24.42 4.19
N TYR A 153 -12.09 -23.90 3.73
CA TYR A 153 -12.20 -23.31 2.40
C TYR A 153 -11.21 -22.16 2.23
N ASN A 154 -10.49 -22.15 1.13
CA ASN A 154 -9.64 -21.05 0.69
C ASN A 154 -10.16 -20.52 -0.66
N GLY A 155 -10.52 -19.27 -0.72
CA GLY A 155 -11.09 -18.64 -1.92
C GLY A 155 -11.78 -17.34 -1.58
N ILE A 156 -12.51 -16.79 -2.53
CA ILE A 156 -13.30 -15.58 -2.29
C ILE A 156 -14.54 -15.96 -1.48
N ILE A 157 -14.70 -15.32 -0.33
CA ILE A 157 -15.89 -15.41 0.51
C ILE A 157 -16.47 -14.00 0.59
N ASP A 158 -17.60 -13.78 -0.06
CA ASP A 158 -18.35 -12.52 0.07
C ASP A 158 -19.18 -12.55 1.38
N ASP A 159 -20.48 -12.77 1.29
CA ASP A 159 -21.38 -12.82 2.44
C ASP A 159 -21.54 -14.24 3.02
N THR A 160 -21.24 -15.25 2.22
CA THR A 160 -21.49 -16.66 2.57
C THR A 160 -20.36 -17.54 2.05
N CYS A 161 -19.84 -18.42 2.90
CA CYS A 161 -18.83 -19.39 2.48
C CYS A 161 -19.39 -20.34 1.40
N PRO A 162 -18.76 -20.42 0.22
CA PRO A 162 -19.25 -21.30 -0.85
C PRO A 162 -19.24 -22.78 -0.51
N CYS A 163 -18.44 -23.18 0.48
CA CYS A 163 -18.31 -24.59 0.89
C CYS A 163 -19.33 -25.00 1.96
N CYS A 164 -19.42 -24.25 3.05
CA CYS A 164 -20.28 -24.63 4.18
C CYS A 164 -21.54 -23.78 4.30
N HIS A 165 -21.76 -22.83 3.41
CA HIS A 165 -22.92 -21.93 3.32
C HIS A 165 -23.18 -21.11 4.60
N ARG A 166 -22.17 -20.91 5.41
CA ARG A 166 -22.27 -20.10 6.61
C ARG A 166 -22.07 -18.63 6.29
N GLY A 167 -22.98 -17.79 6.76
CA GLY A 167 -22.88 -16.35 6.66
C GLY A 167 -21.85 -15.75 7.61
N GLU A 168 -21.52 -14.51 7.40
CA GLU A 168 -20.65 -13.71 8.27
C GLU A 168 -21.24 -13.58 9.68
N THR A 169 -20.89 -14.47 10.58
CA THR A 169 -21.33 -14.39 11.97
C THR A 169 -20.19 -14.36 12.97
N THR A 170 -18.93 -14.25 12.55
CA THR A 170 -17.81 -14.31 13.47
C THR A 170 -16.84 -13.16 13.32
N ARG A 171 -16.31 -12.69 14.47
CA ARG A 171 -15.29 -11.66 14.60
C ARG A 171 -14.02 -11.87 13.76
N VAL A 172 -13.85 -13.01 13.14
CA VAL A 172 -12.73 -13.31 12.24
C VAL A 172 -12.93 -12.62 10.91
N THR A 173 -14.14 -12.59 10.40
CA THR A 173 -14.51 -11.92 9.14
C THR A 173 -14.47 -10.38 9.27
N GLU A 174 -14.78 -9.83 10.45
CA GLU A 174 -14.60 -8.38 10.68
C GLU A 174 -13.15 -7.93 10.59
N ARG A 175 -12.18 -8.81 10.84
CA ARG A 175 -10.75 -8.53 10.66
C ARG A 175 -10.27 -8.62 9.22
N ILE A 176 -11.06 -9.27 8.37
CA ILE A 176 -10.77 -9.52 6.95
C ILE A 176 -11.74 -8.73 6.05
N LYS A 177 -12.44 -7.73 6.59
CA LYS A 177 -13.23 -6.83 5.75
C LYS A 177 -12.32 -6.24 4.70
N ARG A 178 -12.46 -6.75 3.49
CA ARG A 178 -11.80 -6.24 2.31
C ARG A 178 -12.22 -4.81 2.09
N ILE A 179 -11.28 -3.97 1.89
CA ILE A 179 -11.51 -2.70 1.24
C ILE A 179 -11.68 -3.07 -0.23
N LYS A 180 -12.93 -3.21 -0.69
CA LYS A 180 -13.20 -3.38 -2.12
C LYS A 180 -12.63 -2.14 -2.81
N VAL A 181 -11.72 -2.36 -3.71
CA VAL A 181 -11.27 -1.36 -4.67
C VAL A 181 -12.14 -1.60 -5.90
N ASP A 182 -13.25 -0.87 -5.99
CA ASP A 182 -14.10 -0.86 -7.19
C ASP A 182 -13.39 -0.20 -8.36
#